data_188e9cd0f778cc813984329c088fa97f
#
_entry.id   188e9cd0f778cc813984329c088fa97f
#
_cell.length_a   1.000
_cell.length_b   1.000
_cell.length_c   1.000
_cell.angle_alpha   90.00
_cell.angle_beta   90.00
_cell.angle_gamma   90.00
#
_symmetry.space_group_name_H-M   'P 1'
#
loop_
_entity.id
_entity.type
_entity.pdbx_description
1 polymer ?
#
loop_
_entity_poly.entity_id
_entity_poly.type
_entity_poly.pdbx_seq_one_letter_code
_entity_poly.pdbx_strand_id
1 'polypeptide(L)'
;KFAYSHHATDPACGKLMNAFDMVRIHRFGELDVRATEDTEASKLPSFKAMSEFAVSDEKVKETIAAERKERAEQEFSGEDAEWEKQLEYEPRSTVIKNTLRNLLLILNNDEKLKGIVFNRLSDGMEIKGDVPWEHPGKFWRDADDAQLISYVDLNYGTFSMRNYNIAVAKAADDRSYHPVREFLEGLPEWDGVPRVDRLLIDYLGAEDTDYVRAVTRKTLCAAVCRVMSPGCKFDTMLVLNGPQGVGKSTLIAKLAGEWFSDSLNLSDTKDKTAAEKLQGYWIMEIGELAGLKKAEVETLRSFLSRQNDIYRASFGRRATPHL
;
A
#
# COMPACT_ATOMS: atom_id res chain seq x y z
N LYS A 1 35.67 -26.55 2.58
CA LYS A 1 36.76 -27.53 2.84
C LYS A 1 36.13 -28.82 3.33
N PHE A 2 36.62 -29.98 2.84
CA PHE A 2 36.13 -31.29 3.26
C PHE A 2 37.28 -32.08 3.87
N ALA A 3 36.94 -32.96 4.82
CA ALA A 3 37.84 -33.91 5.43
C ALA A 3 37.36 -35.35 5.12
N TYR A 4 38.28 -36.29 5.02
CA TYR A 4 38.02 -37.71 4.87
C TYR A 4 38.85 -38.49 5.85
N SER A 5 38.25 -39.42 6.60
CA SER A 5 38.95 -40.25 7.57
C SER A 5 39.20 -41.66 7.02
N HIS A 6 40.44 -42.13 7.12
CA HIS A 6 40.83 -43.48 6.74
C HIS A 6 41.05 -44.39 7.97
N HIS A 7 40.87 -43.88 9.19
CA HIS A 7 41.19 -44.61 10.42
C HIS A 7 40.01 -45.48 10.83
N ALA A 8 40.21 -46.77 10.94
CA ALA A 8 39.17 -47.75 11.24
C ALA A 8 38.47 -47.56 12.60
N THR A 9 39.11 -46.88 13.55
CA THR A 9 38.55 -46.56 14.86
C THR A 9 37.84 -45.23 14.92
N ASP A 10 37.85 -44.46 13.80
CA ASP A 10 37.16 -43.17 13.70
C ASP A 10 35.68 -43.38 13.37
N PRO A 11 34.75 -42.84 14.15
CA PRO A 11 33.30 -42.90 13.86
C PRO A 11 32.93 -42.41 12.44
N ALA A 12 33.82 -41.61 11.86
CA ALA A 12 33.65 -41.04 10.54
C ALA A 12 34.47 -41.74 9.45
N CYS A 13 35.00 -42.93 9.72
CA CYS A 13 35.78 -43.69 8.77
C CYS A 13 35.04 -43.95 7.45
N GLY A 14 35.68 -43.68 6.31
CA GLY A 14 35.13 -43.89 5.00
C GLY A 14 34.12 -42.82 4.54
N LYS A 15 33.92 -41.73 5.28
CA LYS A 15 32.98 -40.66 4.96
C LYS A 15 33.68 -39.37 4.55
N LEU A 16 33.21 -38.72 3.52
CA LEU A 16 33.60 -37.36 3.17
C LEU A 16 32.72 -36.38 3.95
N MET A 17 33.34 -35.50 4.73
CA MET A 17 32.64 -34.64 5.69
C MET A 17 32.99 -33.17 5.52
N ASN A 18 32.02 -32.29 5.73
CA ASN A 18 32.27 -30.90 6.04
C ASN A 18 32.52 -30.69 7.55
N ALA A 19 32.81 -29.45 7.98
CA ALA A 19 33.09 -29.15 9.39
C ALA A 19 31.89 -29.45 10.31
N PHE A 20 30.65 -29.20 9.84
CA PHE A 20 29.42 -29.50 10.57
C PHE A 20 29.27 -31.01 10.81
N ASP A 21 29.44 -31.81 9.76
CA ASP A 21 29.34 -33.28 9.87
C ASP A 21 30.44 -33.88 10.73
N MET A 22 31.64 -33.31 10.67
CA MET A 22 32.75 -33.77 11.53
C MET A 22 32.39 -33.65 13.02
N VAL A 23 31.89 -32.46 13.43
CA VAL A 23 31.48 -32.26 14.83
C VAL A 23 30.23 -33.08 15.16
N ARG A 24 29.26 -33.17 14.25
CA ARG A 24 28.04 -33.96 14.41
C ARG A 24 28.32 -35.43 14.71
N ILE A 25 29.13 -36.07 13.87
CA ILE A 25 29.43 -37.50 13.98
C ILE A 25 30.20 -37.80 15.26
N HIS A 26 31.22 -37.01 15.56
CA HIS A 26 32.07 -37.26 16.76
C HIS A 26 31.39 -36.92 18.07
N ARG A 27 30.52 -35.94 18.12
CA ARG A 27 29.91 -35.48 19.37
C ARG A 27 28.50 -36.04 19.61
N PHE A 28 27.77 -36.28 18.55
CA PHE A 28 26.35 -36.64 18.61
C PHE A 28 26.01 -37.94 17.87
N GLY A 29 27.00 -38.58 17.21
CA GLY A 29 26.78 -39.77 16.39
C GLY A 29 26.14 -40.94 17.13
N GLU A 30 26.37 -41.07 18.43
CA GLU A 30 25.77 -42.09 19.28
C GLU A 30 24.23 -42.00 19.35
N LEU A 31 23.64 -40.82 19.03
CA LEU A 31 22.20 -40.64 18.99
C LEU A 31 21.56 -41.36 17.80
N ASP A 32 22.33 -41.67 16.76
CA ASP A 32 21.85 -42.28 15.51
C ASP A 32 21.82 -43.82 15.54
N VAL A 33 22.18 -44.46 16.65
CA VAL A 33 22.26 -45.95 16.76
C VAL A 33 20.95 -46.66 16.35
N ARG A 34 19.82 -45.99 16.45
CA ARG A 34 18.48 -46.52 16.07
C ARG A 34 18.04 -46.08 14.68
N ALA A 35 18.79 -45.25 13.99
CA ALA A 35 18.46 -44.81 12.65
C ALA A 35 18.79 -45.90 11.61
N THR A 36 18.00 -46.03 10.56
CA THR A 36 18.26 -46.94 9.44
C THR A 36 19.24 -46.29 8.47
N GLU A 37 20.01 -47.12 7.73
CA GLU A 37 21.03 -46.67 6.78
C GLU A 37 20.45 -45.72 5.68
N ASP A 38 19.17 -45.84 5.38
CA ASP A 38 18.46 -44.99 4.39
C ASP A 38 17.90 -43.71 4.98
N THR A 39 18.14 -43.42 6.26
CA THR A 39 17.62 -42.18 6.89
C THR A 39 18.35 -40.96 6.35
N GLU A 40 17.63 -40.03 5.75
CA GLU A 40 18.15 -38.75 5.25
C GLU A 40 18.89 -38.00 6.38
N ALA A 41 20.09 -37.50 6.11
CA ALA A 41 20.95 -36.86 7.10
C ALA A 41 20.24 -35.75 7.92
N SER A 42 19.37 -34.98 7.28
CA SER A 42 18.57 -33.92 7.93
C SER A 42 17.55 -34.41 8.95
N LYS A 43 17.19 -35.72 8.90
CA LYS A 43 16.21 -36.36 9.81
C LYS A 43 16.88 -37.13 10.96
N LEU A 44 18.19 -37.20 10.97
CA LEU A 44 18.94 -37.89 12.01
C LEU A 44 18.87 -37.16 13.37
N PRO A 45 18.73 -37.87 14.50
CA PRO A 45 18.78 -37.27 15.82
C PRO A 45 20.07 -36.46 16.07
N SER A 46 21.22 -36.96 15.59
CA SER A 46 22.49 -36.25 15.65
C SER A 46 22.49 -34.92 14.93
N PHE A 47 21.77 -34.83 13.77
CA PHE A 47 21.66 -33.60 13.01
C PHE A 47 20.91 -32.52 13.78
N LYS A 48 19.81 -32.90 14.42
CA LYS A 48 19.02 -31.98 15.26
C LYS A 48 19.86 -31.49 16.45
N ALA A 49 20.53 -32.41 17.16
CA ALA A 49 21.38 -32.07 18.31
C ALA A 49 22.57 -31.17 17.92
N MET A 50 23.18 -31.42 16.74
CA MET A 50 24.26 -30.58 16.20
C MET A 50 23.72 -29.18 15.78
N SER A 51 22.55 -29.10 15.18
CA SER A 51 21.94 -27.83 14.80
C SER A 51 21.65 -26.99 16.05
N GLU A 52 21.08 -27.59 17.09
CA GLU A 52 20.84 -26.93 18.39
C GLU A 52 22.14 -26.44 19.03
N PHE A 53 23.20 -27.28 18.97
CA PHE A 53 24.53 -26.92 19.48
C PHE A 53 25.14 -25.76 18.70
N ALA A 54 25.11 -25.80 17.37
CA ALA A 54 25.65 -24.73 16.52
C ALA A 54 24.94 -23.38 16.77
N VAL A 55 23.61 -23.40 16.90
CA VAL A 55 22.82 -22.18 17.17
C VAL A 55 22.98 -21.70 18.63
N SER A 56 23.48 -22.53 19.56
CA SER A 56 23.80 -22.10 20.93
C SER A 56 25.11 -21.30 21.06
N ASP A 57 25.98 -21.37 20.06
CA ASP A 57 27.24 -20.62 20.03
C ASP A 57 27.01 -19.19 19.50
N GLU A 58 27.39 -18.20 20.31
CA GLU A 58 27.23 -16.78 20.00
C GLU A 58 27.98 -16.38 18.71
N LYS A 59 29.19 -16.92 18.49
CA LYS A 59 29.96 -16.63 17.29
C LYS A 59 29.35 -17.20 16.03
N VAL A 60 28.72 -18.39 16.15
CA VAL A 60 27.97 -18.97 15.02
C VAL A 60 26.74 -18.14 14.70
N LYS A 61 26.03 -17.66 15.70
CA LYS A 61 24.92 -16.72 15.49
C LYS A 61 25.36 -15.43 14.79
N GLU A 62 26.47 -14.85 15.29
CA GLU A 62 27.04 -13.64 14.68
C GLU A 62 27.48 -13.88 13.23
N THR A 63 28.09 -15.05 12.94
CA THR A 63 28.50 -15.39 11.57
C THR A 63 27.32 -15.58 10.64
N ILE A 64 26.27 -16.29 11.08
CA ILE A 64 25.04 -16.47 10.28
C ILE A 64 24.34 -15.14 10.06
N ALA A 65 24.29 -14.28 11.07
CA ALA A 65 23.75 -12.94 10.94
C ALA A 65 24.59 -12.06 9.97
N ALA A 66 25.92 -12.18 10.05
CA ALA A 66 26.85 -11.48 9.16
C ALA A 66 26.74 -11.97 7.71
N GLU A 67 26.64 -13.28 7.47
CA GLU A 67 26.46 -13.84 6.11
C GLU A 67 25.11 -13.45 5.50
N ARG A 68 24.05 -13.37 6.30
CA ARG A 68 22.75 -12.82 5.84
C ARG A 68 22.85 -11.34 5.52
N LYS A 69 23.54 -10.59 6.39
CA LYS A 69 23.80 -9.18 6.18
C LYS A 69 24.63 -8.95 4.92
N GLU A 70 25.68 -9.73 4.70
CA GLU A 70 26.52 -9.64 3.52
C GLU A 70 25.78 -10.00 2.22
N ARG A 71 24.86 -10.97 2.24
CA ARG A 71 23.94 -11.24 1.12
C ARG A 71 22.95 -10.11 0.90
N ALA A 72 22.38 -9.54 1.96
CA ALA A 72 21.53 -8.38 1.89
C ALA A 72 22.29 -7.14 1.40
N GLU A 73 23.52 -6.92 1.87
CA GLU A 73 24.38 -5.81 1.44
C GLU A 73 24.86 -5.96 -0.02
N GLN A 74 25.05 -7.17 -0.52
CA GLN A 74 25.37 -7.42 -1.94
C GLN A 74 24.19 -7.16 -2.87
N GLU A 75 22.95 -7.33 -2.40
CA GLU A 75 21.72 -6.97 -3.12
C GLU A 75 21.28 -5.52 -2.87
N PHE A 76 21.71 -4.89 -1.77
CA PHE A 76 21.22 -3.58 -1.31
C PHE A 76 22.35 -2.74 -0.70
N SER A 77 22.98 -1.92 -1.53
CA SER A 77 23.83 -0.81 -1.06
C SER A 77 22.94 0.35 -0.60
N GLY A 78 22.59 0.42 0.68
CA GLY A 78 21.83 1.54 1.24
C GLY A 78 21.43 1.32 2.71
N GLU A 79 21.87 2.20 3.53
CA GLU A 79 21.59 2.56 4.93
C GLU A 79 20.47 1.84 5.70
N ASP A 80 20.82 1.43 6.95
CA ASP A 80 19.99 1.07 8.10
C ASP A 80 19.46 -0.36 8.27
N ALA A 81 20.35 -1.35 8.38
CA ALA A 81 20.02 -2.68 8.90
C ALA A 81 19.78 -2.74 10.45
N GLU A 82 19.59 -1.60 11.13
CA GLU A 82 19.34 -1.63 12.59
C GLU A 82 17.97 -2.17 12.97
N TRP A 83 16.97 -2.04 12.11
CA TRP A 83 15.63 -2.54 12.38
C TRP A 83 15.53 -4.07 12.34
N GLU A 84 16.36 -4.76 11.55
CA GLU A 84 16.40 -6.22 11.48
C GLU A 84 16.81 -6.85 12.83
N LYS A 85 17.61 -6.14 13.64
CA LYS A 85 17.98 -6.57 15.00
C LYS A 85 16.77 -6.60 15.95
N GLN A 86 15.66 -5.91 15.59
CA GLN A 86 14.44 -5.88 16.39
C GLN A 86 13.49 -7.04 16.06
N LEU A 87 13.79 -7.83 15.01
CA LEU A 87 13.00 -9.00 14.65
C LEU A 87 13.11 -10.08 15.73
N GLU A 88 11.98 -10.67 16.07
CA GLU A 88 11.90 -11.80 16.97
C GLU A 88 12.09 -13.09 16.19
N TYR A 89 12.97 -13.97 16.71
CA TYR A 89 13.28 -15.28 16.12
C TYR A 89 12.68 -16.40 16.95
N GLU A 90 12.45 -17.56 16.34
CA GLU A 90 12.08 -18.77 17.04
C GLU A 90 13.20 -19.18 18.00
N PRO A 91 12.89 -19.76 19.19
CA PRO A 91 13.90 -20.13 20.16
C PRO A 91 14.95 -21.06 19.55
N ARG A 92 16.21 -20.70 19.69
CA ARG A 92 17.37 -21.48 19.17
C ARG A 92 17.32 -21.70 17.64
N SER A 93 16.75 -20.75 16.91
CA SER A 93 16.61 -20.82 15.45
C SER A 93 16.93 -19.47 14.82
N THR A 94 17.24 -19.47 13.52
CA THR A 94 17.36 -18.29 12.68
C THR A 94 16.05 -17.97 11.94
N VAL A 95 14.97 -18.72 12.22
CA VAL A 95 13.66 -18.53 11.62
C VAL A 95 12.95 -17.37 12.31
N ILE A 96 12.51 -16.40 11.54
CA ILE A 96 11.73 -15.25 12.05
C ILE A 96 10.37 -15.75 12.53
N LYS A 97 9.98 -15.34 13.75
CA LYS A 97 8.68 -15.70 14.30
C LYS A 97 7.54 -15.15 13.46
N ASN A 98 6.53 -15.97 13.22
CA ASN A 98 5.28 -15.58 12.57
C ASN A 98 4.43 -14.72 13.52
N THR A 99 4.87 -13.49 13.78
CA THR A 99 4.14 -12.50 14.61
C THR A 99 3.71 -11.31 13.80
N LEU A 100 2.60 -10.68 14.20
CA LEU A 100 2.14 -9.42 13.60
C LEU A 100 3.21 -8.32 13.74
N ARG A 101 3.94 -8.29 14.87
CA ARG A 101 5.00 -7.32 15.12
C ARG A 101 6.12 -7.42 14.09
N ASN A 102 6.62 -8.64 13.83
CA ASN A 102 7.68 -8.85 12.86
C ASN A 102 7.24 -8.44 11.45
N LEU A 103 6.04 -8.83 11.04
CA LEU A 103 5.53 -8.47 9.71
C LEU A 103 5.35 -6.95 9.57
N LEU A 104 4.89 -6.26 10.62
CA LEU A 104 4.82 -4.79 10.62
C LEU A 104 6.20 -4.13 10.57
N LEU A 105 7.20 -4.69 11.27
CA LEU A 105 8.57 -4.21 11.18
C LEU A 105 9.11 -4.34 9.75
N ILE A 106 8.89 -5.47 9.09
CA ILE A 106 9.28 -5.69 7.70
C ILE A 106 8.59 -4.67 6.79
N LEU A 107 7.26 -4.60 6.83
CA LEU A 107 6.49 -3.70 5.98
C LEU A 107 6.87 -2.22 6.17
N ASN A 108 7.27 -1.84 7.38
CA ASN A 108 7.58 -0.45 7.70
C ASN A 108 9.02 -0.04 7.36
N ASN A 109 9.93 -0.99 7.31
CA ASN A 109 11.36 -0.67 7.18
C ASN A 109 11.98 -1.17 5.87
N ASP A 110 11.41 -2.19 5.22
CA ASP A 110 11.87 -2.60 3.90
C ASP A 110 11.55 -1.51 2.87
N GLU A 111 12.59 -0.89 2.30
CA GLU A 111 12.48 0.20 1.33
C GLU A 111 11.61 -0.16 0.13
N LYS A 112 11.67 -1.42 -0.32
CA LYS A 112 10.87 -1.92 -1.44
C LYS A 112 9.38 -2.03 -1.14
N LEU A 113 8.98 -2.00 0.13
CA LEU A 113 7.59 -2.11 0.56
C LEU A 113 6.99 -0.78 1.04
N LYS A 114 7.80 0.28 1.10
CA LYS A 114 7.35 1.62 1.52
C LYS A 114 6.32 2.25 0.57
N GLY A 115 6.33 1.82 -0.69
CA GLY A 115 5.37 2.28 -1.69
C GLY A 115 3.92 1.85 -1.47
N ILE A 116 3.66 0.91 -0.55
CA ILE A 116 2.31 0.44 -0.23
C ILE A 116 1.63 1.49 0.66
N VAL A 117 0.61 2.18 0.15
CA VAL A 117 -0.06 3.31 0.79
C VAL A 117 -1.58 3.20 0.70
N PHE A 118 -2.30 4.00 1.47
CA PHE A 118 -3.75 4.12 1.37
C PHE A 118 -4.11 5.51 0.83
N ASN A 119 -4.84 5.55 -0.28
CA ASN A 119 -5.34 6.77 -0.87
C ASN A 119 -6.72 7.10 -0.30
N ARG A 120 -6.82 8.22 0.45
CA ARG A 120 -8.06 8.67 1.09
C ARG A 120 -9.10 9.21 0.11
N LEU A 121 -8.69 9.61 -1.09
CA LEU A 121 -9.62 10.09 -2.12
C LEU A 121 -10.33 8.92 -2.82
N SER A 122 -9.60 7.85 -3.13
CA SER A 122 -10.16 6.64 -3.76
C SER A 122 -10.68 5.61 -2.75
N ASP A 123 -10.46 5.83 -1.45
CA ASP A 123 -10.77 4.90 -0.35
C ASP A 123 -10.19 3.50 -0.61
N GLY A 124 -8.96 3.44 -1.11
CA GLY A 124 -8.32 2.21 -1.55
C GLY A 124 -6.81 2.19 -1.37
N MET A 125 -6.24 0.98 -1.35
CA MET A 125 -4.80 0.82 -1.36
C MET A 125 -4.23 1.12 -2.74
N GLU A 126 -3.05 1.73 -2.75
CA GLU A 126 -2.28 2.06 -3.95
C GLU A 126 -0.80 1.76 -3.76
N ILE A 127 -0.10 1.68 -4.87
CA ILE A 127 1.36 1.64 -4.91
C ILE A 127 1.85 3.01 -5.39
N LYS A 128 2.59 3.70 -4.51
CA LYS A 128 3.22 4.99 -4.77
C LYS A 128 4.73 4.81 -4.82
N GLY A 129 5.29 4.73 -6.01
CA GLY A 129 6.70 4.40 -6.24
C GLY A 129 6.92 2.95 -6.68
N ASP A 130 8.11 2.44 -6.41
CA ASP A 130 8.53 1.11 -6.87
C ASP A 130 8.18 0.01 -5.84
N VAL A 131 7.87 -1.16 -6.36
CA VAL A 131 7.71 -2.41 -5.60
C VAL A 131 8.56 -3.51 -6.26
N PRO A 132 8.94 -4.59 -5.53
CA PRO A 132 9.83 -5.62 -6.07
C PRO A 132 9.19 -6.56 -7.11
N TRP A 133 8.02 -6.23 -7.62
CA TRP A 133 7.31 -6.96 -8.68
C TRP A 133 6.74 -6.03 -9.73
N GLU A 134 6.39 -6.58 -10.89
CA GLU A 134 5.76 -5.79 -11.95
C GLU A 134 4.36 -5.34 -11.54
N HIS A 135 4.14 -4.04 -11.59
CA HIS A 135 2.88 -3.40 -11.27
C HIS A 135 2.46 -2.43 -12.40
N PRO A 136 1.39 -2.74 -13.16
CA PRO A 136 1.07 -2.00 -14.38
C PRO A 136 0.37 -0.65 -14.14
N GLY A 137 0.00 -0.34 -12.91
CA GLY A 137 -0.73 0.88 -12.57
C GLY A 137 -0.55 1.28 -11.12
N LYS A 138 -1.39 2.19 -10.61
CA LYS A 138 -1.28 2.66 -9.22
C LYS A 138 -2.17 1.89 -8.23
N PHE A 139 -3.27 1.32 -8.68
CA PHE A 139 -4.24 0.69 -7.79
C PHE A 139 -3.80 -0.71 -7.37
N TRP A 140 -3.91 -1.01 -6.09
CA TRP A 140 -3.67 -2.34 -5.53
C TRP A 140 -4.65 -3.37 -6.09
N ARG A 141 -4.15 -4.54 -6.51
CA ARG A 141 -4.93 -5.62 -7.10
C ARG A 141 -4.80 -6.89 -6.26
N ASP A 142 -5.71 -7.83 -6.42
CA ASP A 142 -5.62 -9.16 -5.77
C ASP A 142 -4.29 -9.88 -6.07
N ALA A 143 -3.71 -9.64 -7.26
CA ALA A 143 -2.42 -10.17 -7.63
C ALA A 143 -1.27 -9.61 -6.76
N ASP A 144 -1.39 -8.38 -6.29
CA ASP A 144 -0.37 -7.73 -5.49
C ASP A 144 -0.31 -8.30 -4.06
N ASP A 145 -1.42 -8.82 -3.54
CA ASP A 145 -1.43 -9.61 -2.30
C ASP A 145 -0.55 -10.86 -2.45
N ALA A 146 -0.72 -11.60 -3.54
CA ALA A 146 0.09 -12.81 -3.80
C ALA A 146 1.58 -12.47 -4.03
N GLN A 147 1.87 -11.38 -4.73
CA GLN A 147 3.24 -10.90 -4.95
C GLN A 147 3.91 -10.48 -3.64
N LEU A 148 3.22 -9.73 -2.80
CA LEU A 148 3.72 -9.34 -1.49
C LEU A 148 4.03 -10.56 -0.62
N ILE A 149 3.09 -11.52 -0.54
CA ILE A 149 3.29 -12.76 0.22
C ILE A 149 4.52 -13.50 -0.30
N SER A 150 4.63 -13.68 -1.61
CA SER A 150 5.77 -14.36 -2.24
C SER A 150 7.10 -13.65 -1.93
N TYR A 151 7.13 -12.33 -2.04
CA TYR A 151 8.31 -11.53 -1.72
C TYR A 151 8.75 -11.69 -0.25
N VAL A 152 7.81 -11.58 0.67
CA VAL A 152 8.09 -11.71 2.11
C VAL A 152 8.51 -13.13 2.46
N ASP A 153 7.85 -14.15 1.90
CA ASP A 153 8.22 -15.55 2.14
C ASP A 153 9.65 -15.86 1.69
N LEU A 154 10.06 -15.33 0.53
CA LEU A 154 11.40 -15.54 -0.01
C LEU A 154 12.49 -14.85 0.80
N ASN A 155 12.23 -13.65 1.33
CA ASN A 155 13.25 -12.83 1.98
C ASN A 155 13.25 -12.98 3.51
N TYR A 156 12.10 -13.21 4.13
CA TYR A 156 11.92 -13.16 5.58
C TYR A 156 11.31 -14.43 6.17
N GLY A 157 10.61 -15.22 5.36
CA GLY A 157 9.91 -16.44 5.79
C GLY A 157 8.40 -16.29 5.91
N THR A 158 7.73 -17.40 6.19
CA THR A 158 6.27 -17.53 6.06
C THR A 158 5.52 -16.90 7.23
N PHE A 159 4.53 -16.07 6.91
CA PHE A 159 3.58 -15.50 7.86
C PHE A 159 2.15 -16.00 7.59
N SER A 160 1.30 -15.96 8.62
CA SER A 160 -0.10 -16.34 8.47
C SER A 160 -0.89 -15.29 7.68
N MET A 161 -1.89 -15.73 6.91
CA MET A 161 -2.83 -14.83 6.20
C MET A 161 -3.52 -13.83 7.13
N ARG A 162 -3.77 -14.23 8.38
CA ARG A 162 -4.32 -13.32 9.39
C ARG A 162 -3.37 -12.16 9.65
N ASN A 163 -2.07 -12.43 9.79
CA ASN A 163 -1.06 -11.41 10.03
C ASN A 163 -0.92 -10.49 8.82
N TYR A 164 -0.91 -11.05 7.59
CA TYR A 164 -0.89 -10.26 6.36
C TYR A 164 -2.07 -9.30 6.29
N ASN A 165 -3.30 -9.78 6.43
CA ASN A 165 -4.50 -8.95 6.34
C ASN A 165 -4.52 -7.78 7.34
N ILE A 166 -3.93 -7.97 8.52
CA ILE A 166 -3.87 -6.90 9.54
C ILE A 166 -2.69 -5.98 9.28
N ALA A 167 -1.51 -6.54 9.00
CA ALA A 167 -0.28 -5.77 8.87
C ALA A 167 -0.30 -4.88 7.62
N VAL A 168 -0.74 -5.40 6.47
CA VAL A 168 -0.82 -4.64 5.23
C VAL A 168 -1.83 -3.50 5.36
N ALA A 169 -3.03 -3.78 5.88
CA ALA A 169 -4.03 -2.74 6.10
C ALA A 169 -3.51 -1.64 7.05
N LYS A 170 -2.83 -2.03 8.15
CA LYS A 170 -2.27 -1.07 9.09
C LYS A 170 -1.11 -0.27 8.48
N ALA A 171 -0.18 -0.93 7.80
CA ALA A 171 0.97 -0.25 7.19
C ALA A 171 0.55 0.73 6.10
N ALA A 172 -0.45 0.36 5.28
CA ALA A 172 -1.01 1.24 4.27
C ALA A 172 -1.74 2.44 4.91
N ASP A 173 -2.55 2.21 5.96
CA ASP A 173 -3.28 3.28 6.67
C ASP A 173 -2.33 4.26 7.37
N ASP A 174 -1.26 3.77 8.03
CA ASP A 174 -0.23 4.60 8.66
C ASP A 174 0.47 5.53 7.63
N ARG A 175 0.49 5.16 6.35
CA ARG A 175 1.03 5.92 5.21
C ARG A 175 -0.06 6.52 4.34
N SER A 176 -1.26 6.68 4.91
CA SER A 176 -2.37 7.22 4.14
C SER A 176 -2.12 8.65 3.70
N TYR A 177 -2.52 8.96 2.48
CA TYR A 177 -2.35 10.28 1.88
C TYR A 177 -3.62 10.72 1.15
N HIS A 178 -3.71 12.01 0.84
CA HIS A 178 -4.79 12.56 0.01
C HIS A 178 -4.16 13.27 -1.19
N PRO A 179 -4.25 12.70 -2.41
CA PRO A 179 -3.49 13.18 -3.56
C PRO A 179 -3.79 14.63 -3.93
N VAL A 180 -5.05 15.05 -3.88
CA VAL A 180 -5.42 16.43 -4.18
C VAL A 180 -4.92 17.40 -3.11
N ARG A 181 -4.86 16.99 -1.83
CA ARG A 181 -4.29 17.82 -0.76
C ARG A 181 -2.80 18.01 -0.97
N GLU A 182 -2.05 16.92 -1.23
CA GLU A 182 -0.62 17.01 -1.54
C GLU A 182 -0.35 17.90 -2.76
N PHE A 183 -1.18 17.78 -3.80
CA PHE A 183 -1.10 18.66 -4.96
C PHE A 183 -1.30 20.13 -4.61
N LEU A 184 -2.35 20.46 -3.85
CA LEU A 184 -2.64 21.85 -3.46
C LEU A 184 -1.58 22.44 -2.54
N GLU A 185 -1.06 21.64 -1.59
CA GLU A 185 0.00 22.06 -0.67
C GLU A 185 1.37 22.16 -1.36
N GLY A 186 1.59 21.41 -2.45
CA GLY A 186 2.79 21.43 -3.26
C GLY A 186 2.83 22.52 -4.34
N LEU A 187 1.78 23.34 -4.46
CA LEU A 187 1.76 24.44 -5.42
C LEU A 187 2.81 25.50 -5.07
N PRO A 188 3.43 26.17 -6.07
CA PRO A 188 4.33 27.30 -5.83
C PRO A 188 3.61 28.45 -5.15
N GLU A 189 4.37 29.34 -4.50
CA GLU A 189 3.81 30.54 -3.92
C GLU A 189 3.02 31.35 -4.95
N TRP A 190 1.93 31.95 -4.49
CA TRP A 190 1.08 32.78 -5.33
C TRP A 190 1.84 33.99 -5.85
N ASP A 191 1.79 34.22 -7.16
CA ASP A 191 2.45 35.33 -7.86
C ASP A 191 1.75 36.70 -7.66
N GLY A 192 0.72 36.77 -6.81
CA GLY A 192 -0.05 37.99 -6.53
C GLY A 192 -1.08 38.36 -7.61
N VAL A 193 -1.22 37.59 -8.68
CA VAL A 193 -2.18 37.89 -9.77
C VAL A 193 -3.54 37.24 -9.52
N PRO A 194 -4.63 38.02 -9.33
CA PRO A 194 -5.97 37.47 -9.05
C PRO A 194 -6.62 36.94 -10.33
N ARG A 195 -6.64 35.62 -10.50
CA ARG A 195 -7.22 34.93 -11.68
C ARG A 195 -8.57 34.29 -11.41
N VAL A 196 -8.87 33.94 -10.15
CA VAL A 196 -10.01 33.11 -9.76
C VAL A 196 -11.32 33.70 -10.23
N ASP A 197 -11.57 34.97 -9.96
CA ASP A 197 -12.84 35.65 -10.28
C ASP A 197 -13.12 35.75 -11.79
N ARG A 198 -12.08 35.79 -12.55
CA ARG A 198 -12.14 36.00 -14.01
C ARG A 198 -12.06 34.69 -14.82
N LEU A 199 -11.92 33.55 -14.17
CA LEU A 199 -11.67 32.27 -14.86
C LEU A 199 -12.73 31.98 -15.94
N LEU A 200 -14.02 32.08 -15.62
CA LEU A 200 -15.09 31.83 -16.57
C LEU A 200 -15.21 32.95 -17.62
N ILE A 201 -14.86 34.17 -17.27
CA ILE A 201 -14.89 35.33 -18.17
C ILE A 201 -13.77 35.19 -19.21
N ASP A 202 -12.54 34.98 -18.76
CA ASP A 202 -11.37 35.00 -19.63
C ASP A 202 -11.26 33.74 -20.52
N TYR A 203 -11.71 32.59 -20.04
CA TYR A 203 -11.55 31.33 -20.78
C TYR A 203 -12.81 30.80 -21.45
N LEU A 204 -14.02 31.20 -20.99
CA LEU A 204 -15.28 30.74 -21.59
C LEU A 204 -16.09 31.88 -22.19
N GLY A 205 -15.61 33.13 -22.09
CA GLY A 205 -16.33 34.30 -22.62
C GLY A 205 -17.61 34.60 -21.84
N ALA A 206 -17.70 34.25 -20.56
CA ALA A 206 -18.84 34.61 -19.73
C ALA A 206 -18.91 36.15 -19.56
N GLU A 207 -20.12 36.66 -19.37
CA GLU A 207 -20.33 38.09 -19.13
C GLU A 207 -19.63 38.56 -17.87
N ASP A 208 -18.92 39.70 -17.93
CA ASP A 208 -18.18 40.26 -16.78
C ASP A 208 -19.13 40.99 -15.83
N THR A 209 -19.73 40.22 -14.94
CA THR A 209 -20.63 40.69 -13.91
C THR A 209 -20.18 40.30 -12.52
N ASP A 210 -20.60 41.05 -11.48
CA ASP A 210 -20.33 40.73 -10.08
C ASP A 210 -20.85 39.33 -9.72
N TYR A 211 -21.99 38.92 -10.32
CA TYR A 211 -22.55 37.58 -10.14
C TYR A 211 -21.60 36.49 -10.63
N VAL A 212 -21.12 36.60 -11.89
CA VAL A 212 -20.20 35.60 -12.46
C VAL A 212 -18.90 35.51 -11.68
N ARG A 213 -18.32 36.64 -11.28
CA ARG A 213 -17.13 36.70 -10.43
C ARG A 213 -17.34 36.01 -9.08
N ALA A 214 -18.46 36.33 -8.40
CA ALA A 214 -18.79 35.77 -7.11
C ALA A 214 -19.05 34.25 -7.18
N VAL A 215 -19.79 33.78 -8.18
CA VAL A 215 -20.08 32.35 -8.36
C VAL A 215 -18.81 31.56 -8.68
N THR A 216 -17.96 32.08 -9.57
CA THR A 216 -16.66 31.47 -9.90
C THR A 216 -15.79 31.30 -8.64
N ARG A 217 -15.60 32.39 -7.88
CA ARG A 217 -14.83 32.39 -6.64
C ARG A 217 -15.38 31.38 -5.63
N LYS A 218 -16.70 31.42 -5.36
CA LYS A 218 -17.32 30.51 -4.40
C LYS A 218 -17.18 29.05 -4.77
N THR A 219 -17.31 28.70 -6.05
CA THR A 219 -17.19 27.32 -6.50
C THR A 219 -15.77 26.80 -6.35
N LEU A 220 -14.77 27.59 -6.78
CA LEU A 220 -13.37 27.16 -6.67
C LEU A 220 -12.88 27.12 -5.22
N CYS A 221 -13.28 28.09 -4.39
CA CYS A 221 -13.01 28.06 -2.95
C CYS A 221 -13.66 26.83 -2.28
N ALA A 222 -14.88 26.46 -2.68
CA ALA A 222 -15.56 25.28 -2.15
C ALA A 222 -14.87 23.99 -2.56
N ALA A 223 -14.38 23.89 -3.81
CA ALA A 223 -13.61 22.73 -4.26
C ALA A 223 -12.35 22.52 -3.42
N VAL A 224 -11.62 23.59 -3.09
CA VAL A 224 -10.47 23.53 -2.18
C VAL A 224 -10.90 23.24 -0.73
N CYS A 225 -11.95 23.91 -0.25
CA CYS A 225 -12.44 23.75 1.11
C CYS A 225 -12.84 22.30 1.41
N ARG A 226 -13.49 21.61 0.49
CA ARG A 226 -13.89 20.21 0.68
C ARG A 226 -12.70 19.26 0.80
N VAL A 227 -11.58 19.56 0.14
CA VAL A 227 -10.33 18.80 0.28
C VAL A 227 -9.65 19.08 1.62
N MET A 228 -9.58 20.36 2.03
CA MET A 228 -8.88 20.76 3.25
C MET A 228 -9.69 20.53 4.53
N SER A 229 -11.02 20.60 4.43
CA SER A 229 -11.97 20.44 5.53
C SER A 229 -13.12 19.53 5.07
N PRO A 230 -12.92 18.20 4.99
CA PRO A 230 -13.95 17.25 4.61
C PRO A 230 -15.23 17.44 5.41
N GLY A 231 -16.40 17.34 4.75
CA GLY A 231 -17.70 17.59 5.36
C GLY A 231 -18.09 19.08 5.45
N CYS A 232 -17.26 20.03 4.96
CA CYS A 232 -17.68 21.43 4.86
C CYS A 232 -18.89 21.58 3.95
N LYS A 233 -19.86 22.40 4.37
CA LYS A 233 -21.14 22.50 3.69
C LYS A 233 -21.05 23.37 2.44
N PHE A 234 -21.46 22.81 1.30
CA PHE A 234 -21.60 23.51 0.01
C PHE A 234 -22.73 22.88 -0.78
N ASP A 235 -23.93 23.43 -0.69
CA ASP A 235 -25.19 22.86 -1.20
C ASP A 235 -25.54 23.36 -2.62
N THR A 236 -24.59 23.94 -3.32
CA THR A 236 -24.81 24.49 -4.65
C THR A 236 -23.96 23.76 -5.69
N MET A 237 -24.46 23.76 -6.91
CA MET A 237 -23.77 23.22 -8.08
C MET A 237 -23.61 24.34 -9.11
N LEU A 238 -22.40 24.48 -9.66
CA LEU A 238 -22.17 25.38 -10.77
C LEU A 238 -22.79 24.79 -12.06
N VAL A 239 -23.65 25.53 -12.71
CA VAL A 239 -24.23 25.15 -14.01
C VAL A 239 -23.68 26.07 -15.08
N LEU A 240 -22.95 25.51 -16.03
CA LEU A 240 -22.39 26.21 -17.19
C LEU A 240 -23.33 26.04 -18.40
N ASN A 241 -24.08 27.08 -18.72
CA ASN A 241 -24.94 27.10 -19.89
C ASN A 241 -24.28 27.90 -21.02
N GLY A 242 -24.35 27.38 -22.26
CA GLY A 242 -23.77 28.04 -23.43
C GLY A 242 -23.60 27.07 -24.61
N PRO A 243 -23.19 27.57 -25.78
CA PRO A 243 -23.04 26.77 -27.00
C PRO A 243 -22.14 25.53 -26.79
N GLN A 244 -22.39 24.51 -27.60
CA GLN A 244 -21.51 23.33 -27.65
C GLN A 244 -20.14 23.73 -28.24
N GLY A 245 -19.05 23.10 -27.75
CA GLY A 245 -17.71 23.34 -28.28
C GLY A 245 -16.96 24.55 -27.68
N VAL A 246 -17.56 25.32 -26.77
CA VAL A 246 -16.89 26.47 -26.10
C VAL A 246 -15.80 26.05 -25.13
N GLY A 247 -15.69 24.75 -24.78
CA GLY A 247 -14.64 24.25 -23.88
C GLY A 247 -15.02 24.20 -22.41
N LYS A 248 -16.32 24.19 -22.05
CA LYS A 248 -16.80 24.16 -20.65
C LYS A 248 -16.22 22.97 -19.88
N SER A 249 -16.43 21.74 -20.33
CA SER A 249 -15.90 20.52 -19.73
C SER A 249 -14.37 20.47 -19.76
N THR A 250 -13.77 20.95 -20.87
CA THR A 250 -12.31 21.00 -21.02
C THR A 250 -11.65 21.90 -19.98
N LEU A 251 -12.26 23.04 -19.65
CA LEU A 251 -11.74 23.95 -18.62
C LEU A 251 -11.73 23.27 -17.25
N ILE A 252 -12.84 22.65 -16.88
CA ILE A 252 -12.98 21.97 -15.58
C ILE A 252 -12.07 20.74 -15.49
N ALA A 253 -12.00 19.95 -16.58
CA ALA A 253 -11.07 18.81 -16.65
C ALA A 253 -9.60 19.24 -16.49
N LYS A 254 -9.19 20.36 -17.07
CA LYS A 254 -7.83 20.90 -16.89
C LYS A 254 -7.56 21.38 -15.48
N LEU A 255 -8.55 21.92 -14.77
CA LEU A 255 -8.40 22.34 -13.38
C LEU A 255 -8.25 21.14 -12.43
N ALA A 256 -9.03 20.08 -12.65
CA ALA A 256 -9.01 18.90 -11.79
C ALA A 256 -7.93 17.87 -12.18
N GLY A 257 -7.38 17.96 -13.40
CA GLY A 257 -6.36 17.02 -13.88
C GLY A 257 -6.86 15.58 -13.89
N GLU A 258 -6.07 14.68 -13.37
CA GLU A 258 -6.40 13.25 -13.29
C GLU A 258 -7.59 12.94 -12.34
N TRP A 259 -7.97 13.88 -11.49
CA TRP A 259 -9.09 13.73 -10.55
C TRP A 259 -10.41 14.30 -11.09
N PHE A 260 -10.53 14.42 -12.40
CA PHE A 260 -11.76 14.78 -13.10
C PHE A 260 -12.52 13.54 -13.56
N SER A 261 -13.87 13.58 -13.49
CA SER A 261 -14.71 12.58 -14.12
C SER A 261 -16.02 13.21 -14.64
N ASP A 262 -16.46 12.74 -15.78
CA ASP A 262 -17.77 13.03 -16.41
C ASP A 262 -18.70 11.82 -16.39
N SER A 263 -18.35 10.78 -15.60
CA SER A 263 -19.08 9.50 -15.57
C SER A 263 -20.33 9.49 -14.70
N LEU A 264 -20.60 10.59 -13.97
CA LEU A 264 -21.76 10.69 -13.08
C LEU A 264 -23.02 11.04 -13.85
N ASN A 265 -24.01 10.15 -13.78
CA ASN A 265 -25.32 10.39 -14.33
C ASN A 265 -26.33 10.76 -13.25
N LEU A 266 -27.36 11.47 -13.62
CA LEU A 266 -28.42 11.89 -12.68
C LEU A 266 -29.13 10.69 -12.03
N SER A 267 -29.28 9.58 -12.75
CA SER A 267 -29.84 8.34 -12.25
C SER A 267 -29.07 7.76 -11.06
N ASP A 268 -27.75 7.95 -11.04
CA ASP A 268 -26.86 7.42 -10.00
C ASP A 268 -27.09 8.09 -8.65
N THR A 269 -27.58 9.35 -8.63
CA THR A 269 -27.81 10.13 -7.41
C THR A 269 -28.89 9.58 -6.49
N LYS A 270 -29.62 8.54 -6.93
CA LYS A 270 -30.73 7.92 -6.19
C LYS A 270 -30.28 6.91 -5.15
N ASP A 271 -29.11 6.34 -5.30
CA ASP A 271 -28.59 5.26 -4.45
C ASP A 271 -27.09 5.43 -4.12
N LYS A 272 -26.47 4.38 -3.57
CA LYS A 272 -25.05 4.38 -3.24
C LYS A 272 -24.10 4.46 -4.45
N THR A 273 -24.61 4.25 -5.66
CA THR A 273 -23.80 4.24 -6.89
C THR A 273 -23.12 5.59 -7.11
N ALA A 274 -23.80 6.69 -6.79
CA ALA A 274 -23.19 8.01 -6.85
C ALA A 274 -22.01 8.12 -5.89
N ALA A 275 -22.18 7.69 -4.64
CA ALA A 275 -21.12 7.75 -3.62
C ALA A 275 -19.91 6.90 -4.03
N GLU A 276 -20.13 5.69 -4.58
CA GLU A 276 -19.07 4.84 -5.12
C GLU A 276 -18.37 5.50 -6.33
N LYS A 277 -19.12 6.18 -7.22
CA LYS A 277 -18.55 6.90 -8.37
C LYS A 277 -17.79 8.18 -8.00
N LEU A 278 -18.08 8.78 -6.85
CA LEU A 278 -17.34 9.95 -6.36
C LEU A 278 -15.92 9.60 -5.89
N GLN A 279 -15.69 8.34 -5.53
CA GLN A 279 -14.37 7.91 -5.04
C GLN A 279 -13.28 8.08 -6.11
N GLY A 280 -12.17 8.68 -5.72
CA GLY A 280 -11.03 8.91 -6.60
C GLY A 280 -11.09 10.19 -7.42
N TYR A 281 -12.16 10.98 -7.29
CA TYR A 281 -12.33 12.22 -8.07
C TYR A 281 -12.52 13.44 -7.17
N TRP A 282 -11.96 14.56 -7.61
CA TRP A 282 -12.08 15.86 -6.96
C TRP A 282 -13.24 16.68 -7.53
N ILE A 283 -13.35 16.75 -8.85
CA ILE A 283 -14.42 17.46 -9.54
C ILE A 283 -15.11 16.51 -10.52
N MET A 284 -16.43 16.40 -10.38
CA MET A 284 -17.23 15.60 -11.28
C MET A 284 -18.21 16.46 -12.07
N GLU A 285 -18.36 16.13 -13.34
CA GLU A 285 -19.34 16.74 -14.22
C GLU A 285 -20.58 15.84 -14.36
N ILE A 286 -21.75 16.45 -14.24
CA ILE A 286 -23.00 15.84 -14.67
C ILE A 286 -23.36 16.45 -16.01
N GLY A 287 -23.20 15.67 -17.08
CA GLY A 287 -23.54 16.10 -18.43
C GLY A 287 -25.05 16.21 -18.61
N GLU A 288 -25.45 17.07 -19.58
CA GLU A 288 -26.82 17.14 -20.13
C GLU A 288 -27.94 17.28 -19.09
N LEU A 289 -27.96 18.42 -18.39
CA LEU A 289 -29.05 18.78 -17.46
C LEU A 289 -30.31 19.31 -18.16
N ALA A 290 -30.32 19.37 -19.49
CA ALA A 290 -31.45 19.86 -20.26
C ALA A 290 -32.67 18.91 -20.13
N GLY A 291 -33.84 19.48 -19.83
CA GLY A 291 -35.07 18.69 -19.75
C GLY A 291 -35.35 17.97 -18.42
N LEU A 292 -34.65 18.34 -17.33
CA LEU A 292 -34.89 17.79 -16.01
C LEU A 292 -36.34 17.94 -15.56
N LYS A 293 -36.93 16.82 -15.11
CA LYS A 293 -38.23 16.81 -14.45
C LYS A 293 -38.10 17.32 -13.02
N LYS A 294 -39.18 17.86 -12.45
CA LYS A 294 -39.21 18.38 -11.08
C LYS A 294 -38.70 17.38 -10.05
N ALA A 295 -39.09 16.11 -10.16
CA ALA A 295 -38.62 15.04 -9.26
C ALA A 295 -37.11 14.79 -9.33
N GLU A 296 -36.49 14.96 -10.49
CA GLU A 296 -35.06 14.79 -10.69
C GLU A 296 -34.29 15.96 -10.07
N VAL A 297 -34.82 17.18 -10.17
CA VAL A 297 -34.26 18.36 -9.49
C VAL A 297 -34.30 18.20 -7.99
N GLU A 298 -35.38 17.66 -7.40
CA GLU A 298 -35.53 17.41 -5.98
C GLU A 298 -34.52 16.30 -5.50
N THR A 299 -34.35 15.25 -6.29
CA THR A 299 -33.36 14.20 -6.03
C THR A 299 -31.94 14.78 -6.02
N LEU A 300 -31.58 15.57 -7.02
CA LEU A 300 -30.28 16.23 -7.09
C LEU A 300 -30.04 17.18 -5.93
N ARG A 301 -31.04 17.98 -5.55
CA ARG A 301 -30.95 18.86 -4.36
C ARG A 301 -30.69 18.06 -3.08
N SER A 302 -31.44 16.99 -2.88
CA SER A 302 -31.24 16.07 -1.74
C SER A 302 -29.83 15.48 -1.73
N PHE A 303 -29.32 15.09 -2.88
CA PHE A 303 -27.95 14.57 -3.01
C PHE A 303 -26.91 15.65 -2.65
N LEU A 304 -27.01 16.85 -3.22
CA LEU A 304 -26.07 17.96 -2.98
C LEU A 304 -26.07 18.45 -1.52
N SER A 305 -27.20 18.33 -0.81
CA SER A 305 -27.30 18.78 0.59
C SER A 305 -26.75 17.81 1.63
N ARG A 306 -26.34 16.60 1.22
CA ARG A 306 -25.73 15.64 2.12
C ARG A 306 -24.34 16.09 2.53
N GLN A 307 -24.03 15.95 3.83
CA GLN A 307 -22.71 16.27 4.38
C GLN A 307 -21.82 15.04 4.47
N ASN A 308 -22.43 13.87 4.61
CA ASN A 308 -21.74 12.57 4.62
C ASN A 308 -22.65 11.50 4.01
N ASP A 309 -22.05 10.51 3.43
CA ASP A 309 -22.71 9.28 3.01
C ASP A 309 -22.20 8.13 3.89
N ILE A 310 -23.13 7.39 4.52
CA ILE A 310 -22.80 6.21 5.31
C ILE A 310 -23.15 4.99 4.48
N TYR A 311 -22.15 4.34 3.93
CA TYR A 311 -22.35 3.11 3.19
C TYR A 311 -21.21 2.12 3.44
N ARG A 312 -21.46 0.87 3.04
CA ARG A 312 -20.44 -0.16 3.04
C ARG A 312 -19.89 -0.27 1.62
N ALA A 313 -18.62 0.07 1.45
CA ALA A 313 -17.93 -0.14 0.17
C ALA A 313 -18.00 -1.61 -0.25
N SER A 314 -17.94 -1.85 -1.55
CA SER A 314 -17.91 -3.20 -2.10
C SER A 314 -16.74 -3.96 -1.47
N PHE A 315 -17.02 -5.15 -0.89
CA PHE A 315 -16.09 -5.96 -0.10
C PHE A 315 -15.66 -5.39 1.27
N GLY A 316 -16.12 -4.20 1.66
CA GLY A 316 -15.89 -3.65 2.99
C GLY A 316 -16.58 -4.49 4.09
N ARG A 317 -15.93 -4.60 5.27
CA ARG A 317 -16.50 -5.34 6.41
C ARG A 317 -17.50 -4.51 7.20
N ARG A 318 -17.42 -3.20 7.16
CA ARG A 318 -18.25 -2.25 7.95
C ARG A 318 -18.75 -1.12 7.08
N ALA A 319 -19.91 -0.56 7.44
CA ALA A 319 -20.35 0.71 6.92
C ALA A 319 -19.54 1.82 7.62
N THR A 320 -18.97 2.73 6.85
CA THR A 320 -18.18 3.85 7.32
C THR A 320 -18.75 5.16 6.78
N PRO A 321 -18.64 6.27 7.51
CA PRO A 321 -18.97 7.59 6.98
C PRO A 321 -17.90 8.02 5.99
N HIS A 322 -18.34 8.48 4.82
CA HIS A 322 -17.51 9.12 3.79
C HIS A 322 -17.88 10.60 3.73
N LEU A 323 -16.88 11.49 3.92
CA LEU A 323 -17.05 12.94 4.02
C LEU A 323 -16.71 13.67 2.73
#